data_e369ee547b2232c4c0ff834e249d690c
#
_entry.id   e369ee547b2232c4c0ff834e249d690c
#
_cell.length_a   1.000
_cell.length_b   1.000
_cell.length_c   1.000
_cell.angle_alpha   90.00
_cell.angle_beta   90.00
_cell.angle_gamma   90.00
#
_symmetry.space_group_name_H-M   'P 1'
#
loop_
_entity.id
_entity.type
_entity.pdbx_description
1 polymer ?
#
loop_
_entity_poly.entity_id
_entity_poly.type
_entity_poly.pdbx_seq_one_letter_code
_entity_poly.pdbx_strand_id
1 'polypeptide(L)'
;MKITRFKQQIHHISQVLSDIKQGNSKRRILVKNHELVASLAFKMNEIVYHYDNQLINLKKNEELNKHLMTSLSHDVRTPLTTLIGYLHAVRKGIVTGQEKDSYIDIACRKAGDLKEYTDELFDWFKIQSDDYPFTFEETDITEMTRSILTDWIPIFEEAKIDYDFAIPEQKILAMIDRESYRRVINNLVQNIITHSHATEISLTIKKQSNMLTIRIKDKGVGISSEDLPHIFENLYTGDKSRSNKGSGLGLAIVQQLIQKMDGSISVQSELNDGTIFFITLQTTS
;
A
#
# COMPACT_ATOMS: atom_id res chain seq x y z
N MET A 1 27.18 9.67 54.45
CA MET A 1 26.17 10.50 53.73
C MET A 1 26.09 10.21 52.21
N LYS A 2 27.16 10.16 51.40
CA LYS A 2 27.11 9.87 49.97
C LYS A 2 26.60 8.45 49.62
N ILE A 3 27.06 7.40 50.34
CA ILE A 3 26.67 6.00 50.13
C ILE A 3 25.19 5.77 50.39
N THR A 4 24.62 6.39 51.41
CA THR A 4 23.20 6.26 51.77
C THR A 4 22.31 6.85 50.68
N ARG A 5 22.70 8.01 50.11
CA ARG A 5 22.00 8.68 49.03
C ARG A 5 22.07 7.86 47.72
N PHE A 6 23.20 7.26 47.44
CA PHE A 6 23.37 6.37 46.26
C PHE A 6 22.46 5.13 46.37
N LYS A 7 22.40 4.48 47.56
CA LYS A 7 21.49 3.34 47.78
C LYS A 7 20.02 3.74 47.60
N GLN A 8 19.60 4.91 48.03
CA GLN A 8 18.25 5.41 47.83
C GLN A 8 17.92 5.64 46.36
N GLN A 9 18.86 6.19 45.58
CA GLN A 9 18.69 6.39 44.14
C GLN A 9 18.54 5.07 43.40
N ILE A 10 19.34 4.07 43.70
CA ILE A 10 19.21 2.73 43.12
C ILE A 10 17.87 2.10 43.49
N HIS A 11 17.45 2.21 44.74
CA HIS A 11 16.15 1.69 45.18
C HIS A 11 14.99 2.36 44.43
N HIS A 12 15.05 3.68 44.24
CA HIS A 12 14.06 4.43 43.47
C HIS A 12 14.02 3.96 42.00
N ILE A 13 15.18 3.79 41.34
CA ILE A 13 15.27 3.27 39.98
C ILE A 13 14.63 1.85 39.90
N SER A 14 14.95 0.99 40.87
CA SER A 14 14.40 -0.37 40.93
C SER A 14 12.88 -0.37 41.07
N GLN A 15 12.32 0.50 41.91
CA GLN A 15 10.87 0.66 42.06
C GLN A 15 10.21 1.10 40.74
N VAL A 16 10.76 2.16 40.09
CA VAL A 16 10.21 2.65 38.82
C VAL A 16 10.25 1.56 37.74
N LEU A 17 11.34 0.81 37.66
CA LEU A 17 11.44 -0.31 36.72
C LEU A 17 10.44 -1.44 37.03
N SER A 18 10.20 -1.71 38.32
CA SER A 18 9.16 -2.68 38.74
C SER A 18 7.76 -2.22 38.32
N ASP A 19 7.45 -0.95 38.46
CA ASP A 19 6.16 -0.40 38.03
C ASP A 19 5.98 -0.43 36.53
N ILE A 20 7.05 -0.14 35.76
CA ILE A 20 7.05 -0.27 34.31
C ILE A 20 6.81 -1.73 33.91
N LYS A 21 7.47 -2.69 34.55
CA LYS A 21 7.27 -4.13 34.33
C LYS A 21 5.82 -4.58 34.60
N GLN A 22 5.14 -3.96 35.56
CA GLN A 22 3.73 -4.22 35.90
C GLN A 22 2.72 -3.54 34.95
N GLY A 23 3.19 -2.88 33.90
CA GLY A 23 2.35 -2.29 32.85
C GLY A 23 2.22 -0.75 32.92
N ASN A 24 2.86 -0.07 33.89
CA ASN A 24 2.87 1.38 33.93
C ASN A 24 4.01 1.97 33.08
N SER A 25 3.94 1.75 31.77
CA SER A 25 4.99 2.12 30.81
C SER A 25 5.22 3.64 30.69
N LYS A 26 4.26 4.47 31.14
CA LYS A 26 4.41 5.94 31.11
C LYS A 26 5.31 6.49 32.21
N ARG A 27 5.64 5.68 33.22
CA ARG A 27 6.50 6.10 34.32
C ARG A 27 7.95 6.25 33.86
N ARG A 28 8.66 7.29 34.34
CA ARG A 28 10.05 7.57 33.96
C ARG A 28 10.88 7.74 35.21
N ILE A 29 12.16 7.39 35.12
CA ILE A 29 13.14 7.58 36.19
C ILE A 29 13.54 9.05 36.18
N LEU A 30 13.16 9.77 37.25
CA LEU A 30 13.49 11.18 37.42
C LEU A 30 14.74 11.31 38.29
N VAL A 31 15.80 11.91 37.74
CA VAL A 31 17.07 12.16 38.41
C VAL A 31 17.57 13.56 38.06
N LYS A 32 18.35 14.18 39.00
CA LYS A 32 19.00 15.46 38.72
C LYS A 32 20.33 15.22 37.99
N ASN A 33 20.69 16.09 37.04
CA ASN A 33 21.89 15.95 36.21
C ASN A 33 23.22 15.77 36.97
N HIS A 34 23.32 16.25 38.21
CA HIS A 34 24.51 16.12 39.03
C HIS A 34 24.55 14.84 39.90
N GLU A 35 23.58 13.96 39.75
CA GLU A 35 23.53 12.70 40.50
C GLU A 35 24.38 11.62 39.82
N LEU A 36 25.00 10.74 40.63
CA LEU A 36 25.91 9.71 40.17
C LEU A 36 25.24 8.69 39.21
N VAL A 37 23.92 8.53 39.35
CA VAL A 37 23.12 7.59 38.55
C VAL A 37 22.42 8.25 37.36
N ALA A 38 22.64 9.55 37.12
CA ALA A 38 21.92 10.28 36.08
C ALA A 38 22.10 9.68 34.67
N SER A 39 23.34 9.39 34.27
CA SER A 39 23.63 8.80 32.98
C SER A 39 22.95 7.43 32.78
N LEU A 40 22.90 6.59 33.81
CA LEU A 40 22.24 5.31 33.78
C LEU A 40 20.71 5.46 33.67
N ALA A 41 20.13 6.39 34.45
CA ALA A 41 18.70 6.69 34.40
C ALA A 41 18.26 7.21 33.03
N PHE A 42 19.06 8.06 32.39
CA PHE A 42 18.79 8.54 31.04
C PHE A 42 18.78 7.39 30.00
N LYS A 43 19.82 6.54 30.03
CA LYS A 43 19.89 5.38 29.13
C LYS A 43 18.74 4.39 29.37
N MET A 44 18.34 4.16 30.60
CA MET A 44 17.19 3.32 30.92
C MET A 44 15.88 3.92 30.39
N ASN A 45 15.68 5.23 30.56
CA ASN A 45 14.50 5.91 30.01
C ASN A 45 14.48 5.84 28.47
N GLU A 46 15.62 5.96 27.81
CA GLU A 46 15.75 5.81 26.35
C GLU A 46 15.35 4.41 25.90
N ILE A 47 15.83 3.37 26.58
CA ILE A 47 15.45 1.98 26.32
C ILE A 47 13.94 1.79 26.52
N VAL A 48 13.39 2.26 27.63
CA VAL A 48 11.95 2.16 27.91
C VAL A 48 11.13 2.87 26.80
N TYR A 49 11.55 4.06 26.39
CA TYR A 49 10.89 4.82 25.31
C TYR A 49 10.91 4.06 23.99
N HIS A 50 12.06 3.47 23.67
CA HIS A 50 12.20 2.65 22.45
C HIS A 50 11.26 1.45 22.45
N TYR A 51 11.23 0.69 23.55
CA TYR A 51 10.34 -0.47 23.69
C TYR A 51 8.86 -0.07 23.73
N ASP A 52 8.48 1.03 24.37
CA ASP A 52 7.11 1.53 24.36
C ASP A 52 6.65 1.82 22.92
N ASN A 53 7.50 2.48 22.12
CA ASN A 53 7.19 2.77 20.72
C ASN A 53 7.07 1.47 19.90
N GLN A 54 7.94 0.48 20.12
CA GLN A 54 7.82 -0.81 19.47
C GLN A 54 6.50 -1.52 19.83
N LEU A 55 6.11 -1.51 21.10
CA LEU A 55 4.84 -2.11 21.54
C LEU A 55 3.62 -1.40 20.95
N ILE A 56 3.66 -0.07 20.85
CA ILE A 56 2.59 0.72 20.20
C ILE A 56 2.48 0.33 18.73
N ASN A 57 3.60 0.23 18.02
CA ASN A 57 3.62 -0.16 16.62
C ASN A 57 3.13 -1.59 16.41
N LEU A 58 3.55 -2.54 17.27
CA LEU A 58 3.08 -3.92 17.23
C LEU A 58 1.56 -4.01 17.44
N LYS A 59 1.01 -3.32 18.44
CA LYS A 59 -0.44 -3.28 18.68
C LYS A 59 -1.19 -2.67 17.50
N LYS A 60 -0.68 -1.56 16.95
CA LYS A 60 -1.27 -0.94 15.76
C LYS A 60 -1.30 -1.91 14.57
N ASN A 61 -0.21 -2.64 14.34
CA ASN A 61 -0.15 -3.64 13.29
C ASN A 61 -1.10 -4.82 13.54
N GLU A 62 -1.23 -5.27 14.79
CA GLU A 62 -2.17 -6.32 15.17
C GLU A 62 -3.63 -5.90 14.93
N GLU A 63 -3.99 -4.68 15.33
CA GLU A 63 -5.30 -4.10 15.07
C GLU A 63 -5.59 -3.95 13.57
N LEU A 64 -4.63 -3.46 12.81
CA LEU A 64 -4.72 -3.38 11.34
C LEU A 64 -4.94 -4.77 10.73
N ASN A 65 -4.16 -5.77 11.14
CA ASN A 65 -4.31 -7.14 10.65
C ASN A 65 -5.69 -7.73 11.00
N LYS A 66 -6.21 -7.45 12.19
CA LYS A 66 -7.55 -7.89 12.60
C LYS A 66 -8.65 -7.23 11.76
N HIS A 67 -8.55 -5.93 11.52
CA HIS A 67 -9.45 -5.21 10.63
C HIS A 67 -9.39 -5.75 9.20
N LEU A 68 -8.19 -5.97 8.68
CA LEU A 68 -7.96 -6.59 7.37
C LEU A 68 -8.68 -7.94 7.27
N MET A 69 -8.47 -8.87 8.21
CA MET A 69 -9.09 -10.19 8.20
C MET A 69 -10.61 -10.13 8.25
N THR A 70 -11.17 -9.16 8.98
CA THR A 70 -12.62 -8.97 9.06
C THR A 70 -13.21 -8.45 7.74
N SER A 71 -12.58 -7.43 7.15
CA SER A 71 -12.99 -6.89 5.85
C SER A 71 -12.87 -7.94 4.75
N LEU A 72 -11.73 -8.63 4.67
CA LEU A 72 -11.48 -9.72 3.71
C LEU A 72 -12.54 -10.81 3.78
N SER A 73 -12.93 -11.22 4.99
CA SER A 73 -13.98 -12.24 5.18
C SER A 73 -15.33 -11.79 4.61
N HIS A 74 -15.65 -10.50 4.72
CA HIS A 74 -16.86 -9.91 4.15
C HIS A 74 -16.78 -9.83 2.63
N ASP A 75 -15.66 -9.34 2.11
CA ASP A 75 -15.48 -9.04 0.69
C ASP A 75 -15.33 -10.30 -0.18
N VAL A 76 -14.84 -11.40 0.41
CA VAL A 76 -14.87 -12.73 -0.19
C VAL A 76 -16.26 -13.34 -0.13
N ARG A 77 -16.99 -13.19 0.99
CA ARG A 77 -18.31 -13.83 1.20
C ARG A 77 -19.36 -13.31 0.21
N THR A 78 -19.36 -12.01 -0.07
CA THR A 78 -20.37 -11.38 -0.92
C THR A 78 -20.35 -11.92 -2.36
N PRO A 79 -19.25 -11.88 -3.13
CA PRO A 79 -19.21 -12.46 -4.47
C PRO A 79 -19.41 -13.97 -4.47
N LEU A 80 -18.91 -14.68 -3.46
CA LEU A 80 -19.10 -16.14 -3.33
C LEU A 80 -20.57 -16.49 -3.13
N THR A 81 -21.29 -15.76 -2.26
CA THR A 81 -22.71 -15.98 -2.04
C THR A 81 -23.53 -15.73 -3.31
N THR A 82 -23.18 -14.67 -4.03
CA THR A 82 -23.81 -14.31 -5.31
C THR A 82 -23.56 -15.39 -6.35
N LEU A 83 -22.31 -15.84 -6.52
CA LEU A 83 -21.93 -16.95 -7.41
C LEU A 83 -22.72 -18.22 -7.12
N ILE A 84 -22.77 -18.64 -5.85
CA ILE A 84 -23.53 -19.82 -5.41
C ILE A 84 -25.02 -19.64 -5.70
N GLY A 85 -25.57 -18.44 -5.51
CA GLY A 85 -26.98 -18.13 -5.81
C GLY A 85 -27.33 -18.34 -7.29
N TYR A 86 -26.52 -17.79 -8.20
CA TYR A 86 -26.72 -17.98 -9.65
C TYR A 86 -26.62 -19.45 -10.05
N LEU A 87 -25.60 -20.17 -9.57
CA LEU A 87 -25.45 -21.61 -9.86
C LEU A 87 -26.60 -22.45 -9.30
N HIS A 88 -27.11 -22.10 -8.12
CA HIS A 88 -28.30 -22.78 -7.55
C HIS A 88 -29.56 -22.53 -8.38
N ALA A 89 -29.81 -21.31 -8.89
CA ALA A 89 -30.94 -21.01 -9.76
C ALA A 89 -30.90 -21.83 -11.04
N VAL A 90 -29.72 -21.92 -11.68
CA VAL A 90 -29.50 -22.76 -12.85
C VAL A 90 -29.75 -24.24 -12.55
N ARG A 91 -29.17 -24.77 -11.46
CA ARG A 91 -29.29 -26.18 -11.08
C ARG A 91 -30.72 -26.59 -10.75
N LYS A 92 -31.51 -25.70 -10.13
CA LYS A 92 -32.92 -25.95 -9.77
C LYS A 92 -33.87 -25.76 -10.94
N GLY A 93 -33.39 -25.36 -12.13
CA GLY A 93 -34.23 -25.10 -13.28
C GLY A 93 -35.14 -23.88 -13.11
N ILE A 94 -34.79 -22.94 -12.21
CA ILE A 94 -35.56 -21.71 -11.97
C ILE A 94 -35.42 -20.81 -13.22
N VAL A 95 -34.30 -20.85 -13.88
CA VAL A 95 -33.99 -20.12 -15.13
C VAL A 95 -33.71 -21.11 -16.25
N THR A 96 -34.17 -20.80 -17.47
CA THR A 96 -34.04 -21.66 -18.64
C THR A 96 -33.70 -20.84 -19.92
N GLY A 97 -33.26 -21.50 -20.99
CA GLY A 97 -32.94 -20.83 -22.25
C GLY A 97 -31.86 -19.77 -22.08
N GLN A 98 -32.01 -18.64 -22.72
CA GLN A 98 -31.03 -17.53 -22.73
C GLN A 98 -30.75 -16.93 -21.35
N GLU A 99 -31.72 -16.97 -20.44
CA GLU A 99 -31.55 -16.50 -19.06
C GLU A 99 -30.58 -17.40 -18.28
N LYS A 100 -30.64 -18.72 -18.51
CA LYS A 100 -29.68 -19.68 -17.94
C LYS A 100 -28.24 -19.37 -18.38
N ASP A 101 -28.03 -19.08 -19.67
CA ASP A 101 -26.70 -18.76 -20.17
C ASP A 101 -26.17 -17.45 -19.57
N SER A 102 -27.02 -16.43 -19.46
CA SER A 102 -26.68 -15.17 -18.77
C SER A 102 -26.29 -15.38 -17.29
N TYR A 103 -26.98 -16.28 -16.56
CA TYR A 103 -26.66 -16.59 -15.18
C TYR A 103 -25.31 -17.31 -15.04
N ILE A 104 -24.99 -18.19 -15.99
CA ILE A 104 -23.68 -18.85 -16.06
C ILE A 104 -22.58 -17.81 -16.32
N ASP A 105 -22.79 -16.90 -17.28
CA ASP A 105 -21.80 -15.84 -17.58
C ASP A 105 -21.54 -14.93 -16.40
N ILE A 106 -22.59 -14.55 -15.66
CA ILE A 106 -22.46 -13.77 -14.43
C ILE A 106 -21.69 -14.56 -13.37
N ALA A 107 -21.99 -15.86 -13.22
CA ALA A 107 -21.28 -16.72 -12.27
C ALA A 107 -19.80 -16.84 -12.61
N CYS A 108 -19.47 -17.05 -13.89
CA CYS A 108 -18.08 -17.10 -14.37
C CYS A 108 -17.33 -15.79 -14.12
N ARG A 109 -17.96 -14.64 -14.41
CA ARG A 109 -17.37 -13.34 -14.14
C ARG A 109 -17.11 -13.14 -12.64
N LYS A 110 -18.09 -13.50 -11.76
CA LYS A 110 -17.93 -13.41 -10.30
C LYS A 110 -16.85 -14.34 -9.75
N ALA A 111 -16.65 -15.50 -10.35
CA ALA A 111 -15.53 -16.39 -10.03
C ALA A 111 -14.18 -15.77 -10.44
N GLY A 112 -14.11 -15.12 -11.61
CA GLY A 112 -12.95 -14.34 -12.05
C GLY A 112 -12.61 -13.20 -11.10
N ASP A 113 -13.58 -12.35 -10.77
CA ASP A 113 -13.44 -11.24 -9.82
C ASP A 113 -12.88 -11.74 -8.48
N LEU A 114 -13.39 -12.88 -7.96
CA LEU A 114 -12.93 -13.46 -6.71
C LEU A 114 -11.51 -14.01 -6.78
N LYS A 115 -11.15 -14.61 -7.91
CA LYS A 115 -9.78 -15.09 -8.15
C LYS A 115 -8.80 -13.91 -8.14
N GLU A 116 -9.06 -12.85 -8.90
CA GLU A 116 -8.21 -11.65 -8.94
C GLU A 116 -8.04 -11.06 -7.54
N TYR A 117 -9.13 -10.94 -6.78
CA TYR A 117 -9.09 -10.44 -5.40
C TYR A 117 -8.21 -11.31 -4.49
N THR A 118 -8.30 -12.64 -4.60
CA THR A 118 -7.47 -13.55 -3.79
C THR A 118 -6.01 -13.50 -4.21
N ASP A 119 -5.71 -13.37 -5.50
CA ASP A 119 -4.34 -13.24 -6.01
C ASP A 119 -3.68 -11.94 -5.50
N GLU A 120 -4.39 -10.79 -5.54
CA GLU A 120 -3.92 -9.52 -4.98
C GLU A 120 -3.66 -9.61 -3.48
N LEU A 121 -4.53 -10.32 -2.76
CA LEU A 121 -4.39 -10.54 -1.33
C LEU A 121 -3.14 -11.35 -0.99
N PHE A 122 -2.93 -12.47 -1.68
CA PHE A 122 -1.73 -13.30 -1.50
C PHE A 122 -0.45 -12.52 -1.80
N ASP A 123 -0.49 -11.71 -2.83
CA ASP A 123 0.63 -10.86 -3.20
C ASP A 123 0.91 -9.80 -2.13
N TRP A 124 -0.15 -9.19 -1.58
CA TRP A 124 0.01 -8.24 -0.47
C TRP A 124 0.65 -8.91 0.76
N PHE A 125 0.18 -10.12 1.15
CA PHE A 125 0.79 -10.86 2.26
C PHE A 125 2.25 -11.22 1.99
N LYS A 126 2.58 -11.63 0.76
CA LYS A 126 3.98 -11.91 0.39
C LYS A 126 4.87 -10.68 0.53
N ILE A 127 4.41 -9.51 0.06
CA ILE A 127 5.18 -8.25 0.14
C ILE A 127 5.35 -7.80 1.59
N GLN A 128 4.37 -8.07 2.45
CA GLN A 128 4.43 -7.77 3.89
C GLN A 128 5.39 -8.69 4.64
N SER A 129 5.61 -9.89 4.15
CA SER A 129 6.56 -10.80 4.76
C SER A 129 8.00 -10.39 4.41
N ASP A 130 8.92 -10.54 5.37
CA ASP A 130 10.34 -10.33 5.12
C ASP A 130 10.94 -11.37 4.16
N ASP A 131 10.16 -12.41 3.81
CA ASP A 131 10.55 -13.49 2.91
C ASP A 131 10.24 -13.20 1.43
N TYR A 132 9.72 -12.01 1.07
CA TYR A 132 9.50 -11.66 -0.34
C TYR A 132 10.84 -11.58 -1.07
N PRO A 133 11.06 -12.41 -2.10
CA PRO A 133 12.37 -12.49 -2.78
C PRO A 133 12.53 -11.33 -3.76
N PHE A 134 12.90 -10.15 -3.27
CA PHE A 134 13.28 -9.04 -4.15
C PHE A 134 14.60 -9.35 -4.86
N THR A 135 14.61 -9.21 -6.18
CA THR A 135 15.81 -9.35 -7.00
C THR A 135 16.17 -7.99 -7.58
N PHE A 136 17.02 -7.26 -6.86
CA PHE A 136 17.48 -5.94 -7.31
C PHE A 136 18.53 -6.09 -8.39
N GLU A 137 18.29 -5.45 -9.54
CA GLU A 137 19.22 -5.38 -10.65
C GLU A 137 19.27 -3.99 -11.29
N GLU A 138 20.39 -3.64 -11.88
CA GLU A 138 20.52 -2.39 -12.61
C GLU A 138 19.67 -2.45 -13.88
N THR A 139 18.63 -1.63 -13.93
CA THR A 139 17.61 -1.66 -14.98
C THR A 139 17.47 -0.31 -15.66
N ASP A 140 17.33 -0.31 -16.97
CA ASP A 140 16.97 0.87 -17.76
C ASP A 140 15.46 1.16 -17.60
N ILE A 141 15.15 2.15 -16.75
CA ILE A 141 13.79 2.53 -16.42
C ILE A 141 13.05 3.10 -17.64
N THR A 142 13.74 3.81 -18.51
CA THR A 142 13.09 4.41 -19.70
C THR A 142 12.61 3.34 -20.65
N GLU A 143 13.44 2.34 -20.95
CA GLU A 143 13.07 1.23 -21.84
C GLU A 143 12.03 0.32 -21.20
N MET A 144 12.18 0.01 -19.92
CA MET A 144 11.22 -0.82 -19.21
C MET A 144 9.84 -0.16 -19.15
N THR A 145 9.77 1.14 -18.84
CA THR A 145 8.48 1.86 -18.82
C THR A 145 7.85 1.89 -20.21
N ARG A 146 8.63 2.12 -21.27
CA ARG A 146 8.16 2.10 -22.66
C ARG A 146 7.57 0.74 -23.01
N SER A 147 8.27 -0.34 -22.66
CA SER A 147 7.78 -1.71 -22.89
C SER A 147 6.45 -1.97 -22.18
N ILE A 148 6.33 -1.58 -20.90
CA ILE A 148 5.09 -1.76 -20.12
C ILE A 148 3.94 -0.97 -20.75
N LEU A 149 4.15 0.28 -21.12
CA LEU A 149 3.10 1.12 -21.70
C LEU A 149 2.66 0.65 -23.09
N THR A 150 3.57 0.04 -23.86
CA THR A 150 3.22 -0.55 -25.16
C THR A 150 2.15 -1.63 -25.02
N ASP A 151 2.21 -2.43 -23.95
CA ASP A 151 1.20 -3.47 -23.68
C ASP A 151 -0.18 -2.87 -23.37
N TRP A 152 -0.24 -1.60 -22.90
CA TRP A 152 -1.49 -0.90 -22.56
C TRP A 152 -2.12 -0.14 -23.73
N ILE A 153 -1.39 0.13 -24.83
CA ILE A 153 -1.91 0.91 -25.98
C ILE A 153 -3.22 0.35 -26.52
N PRO A 154 -3.36 -0.96 -26.79
CA PRO A 154 -4.62 -1.51 -27.31
C PRO A 154 -5.80 -1.29 -26.37
N ILE A 155 -5.54 -1.31 -25.04
CA ILE A 155 -6.57 -1.10 -24.01
C ILE A 155 -7.01 0.37 -23.97
N PHE A 156 -6.08 1.32 -24.13
CA PHE A 156 -6.41 2.75 -24.23
C PHE A 156 -7.23 3.04 -25.48
N GLU A 157 -6.88 2.43 -26.63
CA GLU A 157 -7.61 2.60 -27.89
C GLU A 157 -9.05 2.05 -27.77
N GLU A 158 -9.21 0.85 -27.18
CA GLU A 158 -10.54 0.26 -26.94
C GLU A 158 -11.37 1.12 -25.98
N ALA A 159 -10.76 1.63 -24.91
CA ALA A 159 -11.39 2.51 -23.93
C ALA A 159 -11.58 3.95 -24.41
N LYS A 160 -11.04 4.31 -25.61
CA LYS A 160 -11.04 5.68 -26.16
C LYS A 160 -10.41 6.71 -25.22
N ILE A 161 -9.29 6.35 -24.62
CA ILE A 161 -8.48 7.21 -23.75
C ILE A 161 -7.30 7.72 -24.59
N ASP A 162 -7.16 9.05 -24.70
CA ASP A 162 -5.99 9.65 -25.33
C ASP A 162 -4.75 9.46 -24.44
N TYR A 163 -3.58 9.24 -25.04
CA TYR A 163 -2.36 9.03 -24.29
C TYR A 163 -1.18 9.85 -24.82
N ASP A 164 -0.37 10.38 -23.90
CA ASP A 164 0.86 11.14 -24.21
C ASP A 164 2.01 10.70 -23.28
N PHE A 165 3.06 10.10 -23.86
CA PHE A 165 4.18 9.54 -23.12
C PHE A 165 5.49 10.24 -23.44
N ALA A 166 5.92 11.15 -22.55
CA ALA A 166 7.18 11.88 -22.65
C ALA A 166 8.30 11.10 -21.91
N ILE A 167 8.80 10.04 -22.54
CA ILE A 167 9.88 9.21 -22.05
C ILE A 167 11.18 9.57 -22.76
N PRO A 168 12.26 9.98 -22.06
CA PRO A 168 13.54 10.31 -22.68
C PRO A 168 14.10 9.15 -23.50
N GLU A 169 14.78 9.45 -24.60
CA GLU A 169 15.54 8.46 -25.36
C GLU A 169 16.80 7.99 -24.60
N GLN A 170 17.36 8.88 -23.78
CA GLN A 170 18.52 8.57 -22.96
C GLN A 170 18.16 7.52 -21.90
N LYS A 171 19.02 6.50 -21.77
CA LYS A 171 18.92 5.50 -20.71
C LYS A 171 19.03 6.16 -19.33
N ILE A 172 18.13 5.75 -18.43
CA ILE A 172 18.20 6.12 -17.03
C ILE A 172 18.22 4.81 -16.23
N LEU A 173 19.38 4.55 -15.62
CA LEU A 173 19.59 3.31 -14.85
C LEU A 173 19.23 3.52 -13.39
N ALA A 174 18.55 2.53 -12.80
CA ALA A 174 18.25 2.47 -11.38
C ALA A 174 18.37 1.03 -10.88
N MET A 175 18.71 0.88 -9.60
CA MET A 175 18.75 -0.42 -8.93
C MET A 175 17.35 -0.75 -8.44
N ILE A 176 16.61 -1.61 -9.15
CA ILE A 176 15.21 -1.95 -8.84
C ILE A 176 14.95 -3.45 -9.01
N ASP A 177 13.87 -3.91 -8.39
CA ASP A 177 13.25 -5.19 -8.72
C ASP A 177 12.28 -4.99 -9.91
N ARG A 178 12.56 -5.64 -11.04
CA ARG A 178 11.84 -5.43 -12.31
C ARG A 178 10.38 -5.83 -12.21
N GLU A 179 10.07 -6.94 -11.57
CA GLU A 179 8.70 -7.42 -11.42
C GLU A 179 7.87 -6.47 -10.54
N SER A 180 8.47 -6.00 -9.44
CA SER A 180 7.87 -5.00 -8.56
C SER A 180 7.61 -3.68 -9.30
N TYR A 181 8.56 -3.22 -10.10
CA TYR A 181 8.39 -2.00 -10.89
C TYR A 181 7.29 -2.14 -11.95
N ARG A 182 7.27 -3.26 -12.70
CA ARG A 182 6.19 -3.57 -13.66
C ARG A 182 4.83 -3.54 -12.97
N ARG A 183 4.75 -4.16 -11.81
CA ARG A 183 3.53 -4.19 -11.01
C ARG A 183 3.08 -2.82 -10.55
N VAL A 184 4.01 -1.95 -10.13
CA VAL A 184 3.72 -0.56 -9.75
C VAL A 184 3.05 0.19 -10.91
N ILE A 185 3.67 0.17 -12.10
CA ILE A 185 3.14 0.87 -13.27
C ILE A 185 1.77 0.29 -13.68
N ASN A 186 1.65 -1.03 -13.74
CA ASN A 186 0.39 -1.70 -14.08
C ASN A 186 -0.75 -1.34 -13.12
N ASN A 187 -0.50 -1.36 -11.80
CA ASN A 187 -1.52 -1.00 -10.82
C ASN A 187 -1.98 0.46 -10.95
N LEU A 188 -1.05 1.40 -11.22
CA LEU A 188 -1.43 2.80 -11.42
C LEU A 188 -2.22 3.01 -12.71
N VAL A 189 -1.80 2.40 -13.82
CA VAL A 189 -2.53 2.47 -15.09
C VAL A 189 -3.89 1.81 -14.99
N GLN A 190 -3.97 0.61 -14.40
CA GLN A 190 -5.23 -0.10 -14.17
C GLN A 190 -6.19 0.73 -13.31
N ASN A 191 -5.67 1.39 -12.27
CA ASN A 191 -6.46 2.25 -11.39
C ASN A 191 -7.08 3.42 -12.17
N ILE A 192 -6.33 4.03 -13.09
CA ILE A 192 -6.82 5.08 -13.96
C ILE A 192 -7.96 4.56 -14.85
N ILE A 193 -7.78 3.43 -15.53
CA ILE A 193 -8.78 2.86 -16.43
C ILE A 193 -10.06 2.49 -15.68
N THR A 194 -9.92 1.89 -14.49
CA THR A 194 -11.06 1.34 -13.75
C THR A 194 -11.85 2.40 -12.98
N HIS A 195 -11.17 3.43 -12.44
CA HIS A 195 -11.76 4.32 -11.45
C HIS A 195 -11.83 5.79 -11.86
N SER A 196 -10.92 6.26 -12.74
CA SER A 196 -10.86 7.69 -13.01
C SER A 196 -11.87 8.16 -14.06
N HIS A 197 -12.43 7.27 -14.88
CA HIS A 197 -13.19 7.66 -16.08
C HIS A 197 -12.41 8.67 -16.93
N ALA A 198 -11.09 8.50 -17.02
CA ALA A 198 -10.21 9.43 -17.69
C ALA A 198 -10.47 9.51 -19.19
N THR A 199 -10.37 10.69 -19.74
CA THR A 199 -10.34 10.93 -21.19
C THR A 199 -8.92 10.98 -21.74
N GLU A 200 -7.93 11.21 -20.87
CA GLU A 200 -6.52 11.34 -21.24
C GLU A 200 -5.63 10.83 -20.11
N ILE A 201 -4.56 10.12 -20.48
CA ILE A 201 -3.47 9.72 -19.58
C ILE A 201 -2.15 10.26 -20.13
N SER A 202 -1.30 10.76 -19.25
CA SER A 202 0.06 11.14 -19.62
C SER A 202 1.09 10.60 -18.63
N LEU A 203 2.26 10.19 -19.15
CA LEU A 203 3.38 9.77 -18.35
C LEU A 203 4.64 10.54 -18.76
N THR A 204 5.32 11.09 -17.78
CA THR A 204 6.58 11.83 -18.00
C THR A 204 7.65 11.28 -17.07
N ILE A 205 8.84 11.03 -17.62
CA ILE A 205 10.04 10.65 -16.87
C ILE A 205 11.03 11.78 -16.91
N LYS A 206 11.52 12.19 -15.73
CA LYS A 206 12.56 13.21 -15.60
C LYS A 206 13.65 12.75 -14.65
N LYS A 207 14.93 12.89 -15.05
CA LYS A 207 16.09 12.72 -14.16
C LYS A 207 16.59 14.09 -13.75
N GLN A 208 16.78 14.27 -12.44
CA GLN A 208 17.41 15.47 -11.88
C GLN A 208 18.45 15.03 -10.85
N SER A 209 19.70 15.27 -11.15
CA SER A 209 20.82 14.74 -10.36
C SER A 209 20.74 13.20 -10.23
N ASN A 210 20.73 12.68 -9.04
CA ASN A 210 20.65 11.25 -8.74
C ASN A 210 19.21 10.77 -8.48
N MET A 211 18.21 11.57 -8.80
CA MET A 211 16.80 11.24 -8.58
C MET A 211 16.07 11.15 -9.91
N LEU A 212 15.29 10.12 -10.05
CA LEU A 212 14.34 9.92 -11.14
C LEU A 212 12.94 10.21 -10.62
N THR A 213 12.18 11.01 -11.35
CA THR A 213 10.77 11.25 -11.08
C THR A 213 9.93 10.76 -12.26
N ILE A 214 9.00 9.85 -11.99
CA ILE A 214 7.97 9.40 -12.93
C ILE A 214 6.66 10.06 -12.50
N ARG A 215 6.06 10.81 -13.41
CA ARG A 215 4.79 11.47 -13.21
C ARG A 215 3.76 10.81 -14.10
N ILE A 216 2.70 10.27 -13.49
CA ILE A 216 1.55 9.69 -14.19
C ILE A 216 0.36 10.57 -13.87
N LYS A 217 -0.26 11.14 -14.90
CA LYS A 217 -1.41 12.05 -14.78
C LYS A 217 -2.58 11.51 -15.60
N ASP A 218 -3.77 11.55 -15.04
CA ASP A 218 -5.03 11.38 -15.75
C ASP A 218 -5.88 12.66 -15.76
N LYS A 219 -6.80 12.76 -16.72
CA LYS A 219 -7.88 13.75 -16.76
C LYS A 219 -9.21 13.05 -16.48
N GLY A 220 -9.38 12.61 -15.25
CA GLY A 220 -10.57 11.91 -14.79
C GLY A 220 -11.34 12.67 -13.73
N VAL A 221 -12.16 11.93 -12.99
CA VAL A 221 -13.04 12.50 -11.94
C VAL A 221 -12.28 13.04 -10.73
N GLY A 222 -10.99 12.71 -10.58
CA GLY A 222 -10.18 13.09 -9.43
C GLY A 222 -10.60 12.42 -8.13
N ILE A 223 -9.93 12.81 -7.05
CA ILE A 223 -10.09 12.26 -5.70
C ILE A 223 -10.47 13.40 -4.76
N SER A 224 -11.42 13.16 -3.87
CA SER A 224 -11.85 14.17 -2.90
C SER A 224 -10.73 14.48 -1.88
N SER A 225 -10.72 15.68 -1.32
CA SER A 225 -9.78 16.06 -0.27
C SER A 225 -9.94 15.23 1.01
N GLU A 226 -11.11 14.61 1.22
CA GLU A 226 -11.39 13.71 2.35
C GLU A 226 -10.77 12.34 2.12
N ASP A 227 -10.83 11.81 0.88
CA ASP A 227 -10.30 10.49 0.53
C ASP A 227 -8.77 10.52 0.34
N LEU A 228 -8.22 11.63 -0.15
CA LEU A 228 -6.83 11.76 -0.57
C LEU A 228 -5.79 11.31 0.48
N PRO A 229 -5.95 11.59 1.78
CA PRO A 229 -5.03 11.10 2.82
C PRO A 229 -5.05 9.58 3.01
N HIS A 230 -6.11 8.90 2.58
CA HIS A 230 -6.41 7.50 2.88
C HIS A 230 -6.18 6.53 1.71
N ILE A 231 -5.97 7.04 0.48
CA ILE A 231 -5.92 6.19 -0.72
C ILE A 231 -4.82 5.13 -0.73
N PHE A 232 -3.78 5.30 0.09
CA PHE A 232 -2.71 4.31 0.26
C PHE A 232 -2.95 3.37 1.45
N GLU A 233 -4.03 3.56 2.21
CA GLU A 233 -4.39 2.64 3.29
C GLU A 233 -4.92 1.33 2.73
N ASN A 234 -4.61 0.23 3.43
CA ASN A 234 -5.04 -1.11 3.01
C ASN A 234 -6.57 -1.21 3.00
N LEU A 235 -7.13 -1.79 1.93
CA LEU A 235 -8.57 -1.99 1.73
C LEU A 235 -9.39 -0.69 1.72
N TYR A 236 -8.73 0.45 1.54
CA TYR A 236 -9.45 1.70 1.40
C TYR A 236 -10.11 1.79 0.03
N THR A 237 -11.41 1.99 0.03
CA THR A 237 -12.21 2.24 -1.17
C THR A 237 -13.12 3.42 -0.87
N GLY A 238 -13.06 4.49 -1.65
CA GLY A 238 -13.96 5.64 -1.49
C GLY A 238 -15.44 5.21 -1.60
N ASP A 239 -16.34 5.94 -0.95
CA ASP A 239 -17.77 5.57 -0.81
C ASP A 239 -18.48 5.24 -2.14
N LYS A 240 -18.05 5.83 -3.25
CA LYS A 240 -18.64 5.59 -4.58
C LYS A 240 -18.11 4.32 -5.27
N SER A 241 -16.99 3.76 -4.83
CA SER A 241 -16.34 2.61 -5.44
C SER A 241 -16.76 1.27 -4.83
N ARG A 242 -17.42 1.26 -3.67
CA ARG A 242 -17.93 0.03 -3.01
C ARG A 242 -18.87 -0.81 -3.89
N SER A 243 -19.49 -0.20 -4.90
CA SER A 243 -20.36 -0.91 -5.86
C SER A 243 -19.66 -1.40 -7.12
N ASN A 244 -18.41 -0.95 -7.42
CA ASN A 244 -17.68 -1.27 -8.64
C ASN A 244 -16.19 -1.51 -8.40
N LYS A 245 -15.83 -2.80 -8.33
CA LYS A 245 -14.52 -3.35 -8.73
C LYS A 245 -13.25 -2.67 -8.20
N GLY A 246 -12.85 -2.98 -6.97
CA GLY A 246 -11.49 -2.75 -6.51
C GLY A 246 -11.29 -3.36 -5.14
N SER A 247 -10.19 -4.06 -4.94
CA SER A 247 -9.83 -4.68 -3.65
C SER A 247 -9.44 -3.63 -2.59
N GLY A 248 -9.12 -2.40 -3.01
CA GLY A 248 -8.49 -1.39 -2.16
C GLY A 248 -7.04 -1.73 -1.77
N LEU A 249 -6.45 -2.75 -2.40
CA LEU A 249 -5.07 -3.18 -2.14
C LEU A 249 -4.07 -2.61 -3.15
N GLY A 250 -4.52 -2.27 -4.36
CA GLY A 250 -3.63 -1.89 -5.46
C GLY A 250 -2.69 -0.73 -5.12
N LEU A 251 -3.20 0.39 -4.59
CA LEU A 251 -2.37 1.55 -4.21
C LEU A 251 -1.52 1.30 -2.96
N ALA A 252 -2.01 0.51 -2.01
CA ALA A 252 -1.22 0.09 -0.85
C ALA A 252 -0.02 -0.79 -1.28
N ILE A 253 -0.23 -1.72 -2.21
CA ILE A 253 0.84 -2.52 -2.83
C ILE A 253 1.86 -1.61 -3.54
N VAL A 254 1.39 -0.64 -4.33
CA VAL A 254 2.26 0.33 -5.01
C VAL A 254 3.16 1.05 -4.01
N GLN A 255 2.58 1.59 -2.93
CA GLN A 255 3.34 2.31 -1.90
C GLN A 255 4.42 1.42 -1.27
N GLN A 256 4.07 0.19 -0.91
CA GLN A 256 5.02 -0.75 -0.31
C GLN A 256 6.14 -1.15 -1.25
N LEU A 257 5.83 -1.50 -2.51
CA LEU A 257 6.84 -1.86 -3.50
C LEU A 257 7.82 -0.72 -3.76
N ILE A 258 7.31 0.52 -3.86
CA ILE A 258 8.16 1.71 -4.02
C ILE A 258 9.05 1.93 -2.80
N GLN A 259 8.51 1.77 -1.57
CA GLN A 259 9.29 1.88 -0.34
C GLN A 259 10.39 0.80 -0.23
N LYS A 260 10.09 -0.43 -0.65
CA LYS A 260 11.10 -1.52 -0.68
C LYS A 260 12.19 -1.28 -1.73
N MET A 261 11.94 -0.45 -2.75
CA MET A 261 12.92 0.02 -3.73
C MET A 261 13.60 1.34 -3.32
N ASP A 262 13.57 1.71 -2.02
CA ASP A 262 14.12 2.95 -1.48
C ASP A 262 13.59 4.23 -2.17
N GLY A 263 12.38 4.14 -2.73
CA GLY A 263 11.69 5.23 -3.39
C GLY A 263 10.58 5.85 -2.54
N SER A 264 9.89 6.81 -3.13
CA SER A 264 8.68 7.42 -2.56
C SER A 264 7.61 7.61 -3.61
N ILE A 265 6.35 7.55 -3.17
CA ILE A 265 5.19 7.90 -3.99
C ILE A 265 4.38 8.98 -3.29
N SER A 266 3.88 9.93 -4.08
CA SER A 266 2.95 10.95 -3.64
C SER A 266 1.87 11.19 -4.69
N VAL A 267 0.78 11.84 -4.29
CA VAL A 267 -0.38 12.07 -5.13
C VAL A 267 -0.85 13.51 -4.98
N GLN A 268 -1.33 14.07 -6.08
CA GLN A 268 -2.06 15.34 -6.12
C GLN A 268 -3.33 15.11 -6.92
N SER A 269 -4.47 15.52 -6.41
CA SER A 269 -5.73 15.35 -7.10
C SER A 269 -6.72 16.43 -6.67
N GLU A 270 -7.58 16.81 -7.60
CA GLU A 270 -8.71 17.68 -7.36
C GLU A 270 -9.92 17.10 -8.08
N LEU A 271 -11.10 17.18 -7.45
CA LEU A 271 -12.34 16.68 -8.04
C LEU A 271 -12.61 17.35 -9.40
N ASN A 272 -12.86 16.52 -10.41
CA ASN A 272 -13.10 16.88 -11.80
C ASN A 272 -11.88 17.50 -12.55
N ASP A 273 -10.68 17.46 -11.97
CA ASP A 273 -9.42 17.88 -12.64
C ASP A 273 -8.45 16.71 -12.85
N GLY A 274 -8.79 15.54 -12.31
CA GLY A 274 -8.01 14.32 -12.44
C GLY A 274 -7.01 14.10 -11.31
N THR A 275 -6.08 13.17 -11.53
CA THR A 275 -5.11 12.75 -10.52
C THR A 275 -3.70 12.73 -11.09
N ILE A 276 -2.71 13.05 -10.26
CA ILE A 276 -1.29 12.99 -10.60
C ILE A 276 -0.58 12.18 -9.52
N PHE A 277 0.02 11.06 -9.93
CA PHE A 277 0.95 10.30 -9.10
C PHE A 277 2.39 10.68 -9.44
N PHE A 278 3.22 10.84 -8.42
CA PHE A 278 4.65 11.08 -8.53
C PHE A 278 5.39 9.94 -7.86
N ILE A 279 6.19 9.21 -8.62
CA ILE A 279 7.11 8.19 -8.11
C ILE A 279 8.51 8.77 -8.19
N THR A 280 9.26 8.64 -7.11
CA THR A 280 10.66 9.07 -7.05
C THR A 280 11.54 7.89 -6.68
N LEU A 281 12.58 7.63 -7.48
CA LEU A 281 13.55 6.56 -7.29
C LEU A 281 14.97 7.13 -7.36
N GLN A 282 15.95 6.45 -6.74
CA GLN A 282 17.35 6.77 -6.89
C GLN A 282 17.90 6.17 -8.19
N THR A 283 18.70 6.95 -8.91
CA THR A 283 19.41 6.45 -10.12
C THR A 283 20.80 5.97 -9.74
N THR A 284 21.25 4.91 -10.40
CA THR A 284 22.67 4.58 -10.48
C THR A 284 23.34 5.62 -11.39
N SER A 285 24.52 6.05 -11.05
CA SER A 285 25.24 7.23 -11.60
C SER A 285 25.32 7.28 -13.12
#